data_b1fd3d0e4d8d9edf559a3174caf67dc3
#
_entry.id   b1fd3d0e4d8d9edf559a3174caf67dc3
#
_cell.length_a   1.000
_cell.length_b   1.000
_cell.length_c   1.000
_cell.angle_alpha   90.00
_cell.angle_beta   90.00
_cell.angle_gamma   90.00
#
_symmetry.space_group_name_H-M   'P 1'
#
loop_
_entity.id
_entity.type
_entity.pdbx_description
1 polymer ?
#
loop_
_entity_poly.entity_id
_entity_poly.type
_entity_poly.pdbx_seq_one_letter_code
_entity_poly.pdbx_strand_id
1 'polypeptide(L)'
;YNHNPLLYYSKDINFEGLNYKPWITQQDMAASTQEVLKYVKELFGKKVKLYTYVPPSNMMKEEGVKVVVENYPDLKTISSVFYGTDSEGVYVQEVGRNKLFPNIYNLPRFSSGFYYDSDEMWNIFNAFAIYGYWSHFVHPDDLISTDRSQNKTWEQLKIEFEKTLTTFEEKLPFVNPMRSVDMTKKYMNIEDLEIYSEKRNNEIHIGIKNFRDNFETLIRINGNDKIKNISSGSFKEIYSTRSSKIYLINIEKEDIIIYLGG
;
A
#
# COMPACT_ATOMS: atom_id res chain seq x y z
N TYR A 1 -21.54 -2.79 -3.82
CA TYR A 1 -22.67 -3.12 -4.67
C TYR A 1 -23.37 -4.41 -4.20
N ASN A 2 -22.77 -5.58 -4.26
CA ASN A 2 -23.40 -6.81 -3.78
C ASN A 2 -22.54 -7.64 -2.81
N HIS A 3 -21.47 -7.15 -2.31
CA HIS A 3 -20.50 -7.79 -1.42
C HIS A 3 -20.18 -9.26 -1.76
N ASN A 4 -20.21 -9.60 -3.05
CA ASN A 4 -19.95 -10.95 -3.54
C ASN A 4 -18.53 -10.97 -4.14
N PRO A 5 -17.59 -11.76 -3.61
CA PRO A 5 -16.23 -11.86 -4.16
C PRO A 5 -16.22 -12.24 -5.63
N LEU A 6 -15.32 -11.67 -6.42
CA LEU A 6 -15.15 -12.00 -7.84
C LEU A 6 -14.29 -13.27 -8.00
N LEU A 7 -14.88 -14.39 -7.65
CA LEU A 7 -14.27 -15.72 -7.82
C LEU A 7 -15.37 -16.75 -8.12
N TYR A 8 -15.01 -17.79 -8.84
CA TYR A 8 -15.91 -18.89 -9.09
C TYR A 8 -16.19 -19.64 -7.78
N TYR A 9 -17.40 -20.17 -7.68
CA TYR A 9 -17.69 -21.12 -6.62
C TYR A 9 -16.81 -22.35 -6.80
N SER A 10 -15.98 -22.63 -5.80
CA SER A 10 -15.23 -23.89 -5.70
C SER A 10 -15.72 -24.61 -4.44
N LYS A 11 -15.76 -25.94 -4.49
CA LYS A 11 -16.10 -26.75 -3.32
C LYS A 11 -15.09 -26.57 -2.18
N ASP A 12 -13.90 -26.04 -2.53
CA ASP A 12 -12.79 -25.88 -1.61
C ASP A 12 -12.86 -24.55 -0.82
N ILE A 13 -13.73 -23.63 -1.25
CA ILE A 13 -14.00 -22.40 -0.52
C ILE A 13 -15.27 -22.62 0.30
N ASN A 14 -15.09 -22.87 1.59
CA ASN A 14 -16.20 -23.00 2.51
C ASN A 14 -16.83 -21.64 2.76
N PHE A 15 -17.92 -21.33 2.06
CA PHE A 15 -18.75 -20.15 2.26
C PHE A 15 -19.92 -20.41 3.22
N GLU A 16 -19.91 -21.48 3.99
CA GLU A 16 -20.94 -21.76 4.97
C GLU A 16 -21.11 -20.57 5.93
N GLY A 17 -22.31 -20.04 5.96
CA GLY A 17 -22.67 -18.85 6.77
C GLY A 17 -22.48 -17.48 6.07
N LEU A 18 -21.87 -17.39 4.89
CA LEU A 18 -21.60 -16.10 4.24
C LEU A 18 -22.65 -15.67 3.19
N ASN A 19 -23.65 -16.48 2.89
CA ASN A 19 -24.73 -16.20 1.91
C ASN A 19 -24.26 -15.68 0.54
N TYR A 20 -23.03 -16.01 0.13
CA TYR A 20 -22.53 -15.64 -1.18
C TYR A 20 -23.19 -16.47 -2.27
N LYS A 21 -23.50 -15.80 -3.38
CA LYS A 21 -23.94 -16.48 -4.60
C LYS A 21 -22.74 -16.72 -5.49
N PRO A 22 -22.49 -17.98 -5.90
CA PRO A 22 -21.39 -18.27 -6.82
C PRO A 22 -21.57 -17.55 -8.15
N TRP A 23 -20.48 -17.09 -8.73
CA TRP A 23 -20.47 -16.68 -10.12
C TRP A 23 -20.37 -17.92 -11.01
N ILE A 24 -21.17 -17.97 -12.06
CA ILE A 24 -21.22 -19.11 -12.99
C ILE A 24 -20.27 -18.91 -14.15
N THR A 25 -20.17 -17.67 -14.64
CA THR A 25 -19.29 -17.32 -15.75
C THR A 25 -18.50 -16.06 -15.50
N GLN A 26 -17.40 -15.88 -16.24
CA GLN A 26 -16.63 -14.63 -16.22
C GLN A 26 -17.45 -13.45 -16.77
N GLN A 27 -18.38 -13.71 -17.70
CA GLN A 27 -19.29 -12.70 -18.23
C GLN A 27 -20.23 -12.15 -17.14
N ASP A 28 -20.71 -12.99 -16.21
CA ASP A 28 -21.55 -12.55 -15.11
C ASP A 28 -20.77 -11.62 -14.15
N MET A 29 -19.50 -11.97 -13.86
CA MET A 29 -18.62 -11.11 -13.07
C MET A 29 -18.36 -9.77 -13.79
N ALA A 30 -18.08 -9.81 -15.10
CA ALA A 30 -17.86 -8.62 -15.93
C ALA A 30 -19.11 -7.72 -15.97
N ALA A 31 -20.28 -8.29 -16.18
CA ALA A 31 -21.54 -7.55 -16.16
C ALA A 31 -21.77 -6.86 -14.81
N SER A 32 -21.49 -7.54 -13.69
CA SER A 32 -21.60 -6.95 -12.37
C SER A 32 -20.61 -5.78 -12.15
N THR A 33 -19.36 -5.90 -12.61
CA THR A 33 -18.37 -4.81 -12.48
C THR A 33 -18.73 -3.61 -13.37
N GLN A 34 -19.26 -3.84 -14.56
CA GLN A 34 -19.75 -2.78 -15.46
C GLN A 34 -20.95 -2.04 -14.85
N GLU A 35 -21.88 -2.76 -14.22
CA GLU A 35 -23.02 -2.14 -13.55
C GLU A 35 -22.60 -1.28 -12.36
N VAL A 36 -21.60 -1.72 -11.59
CA VAL A 36 -20.99 -0.88 -10.53
C VAL A 36 -20.42 0.40 -11.12
N LEU A 37 -19.64 0.31 -12.20
CA LEU A 37 -19.06 1.49 -12.84
C LEU A 37 -20.11 2.46 -13.36
N LYS A 38 -21.19 1.93 -13.95
CA LYS A 38 -22.34 2.72 -14.41
C LYS A 38 -23.00 3.44 -13.26
N TYR A 39 -23.31 2.73 -12.17
CA TYR A 39 -23.93 3.29 -10.97
C TYR A 39 -23.06 4.39 -10.32
N VAL A 40 -21.76 4.16 -10.21
CA VAL A 40 -20.83 5.18 -9.69
C VAL A 40 -20.80 6.42 -10.58
N LYS A 41 -20.84 6.25 -11.92
CA LYS A 41 -20.91 7.38 -12.87
C LYS A 41 -22.24 8.13 -12.82
N GLU A 42 -23.32 7.45 -12.53
CA GLU A 42 -24.63 8.07 -12.31
C GLU A 42 -24.64 8.93 -11.02
N LEU A 43 -24.07 8.44 -9.94
CA LEU A 43 -24.01 9.14 -8.64
C LEU A 43 -23.03 10.31 -8.63
N PHE A 44 -21.83 10.12 -9.17
CA PHE A 44 -20.70 11.05 -9.00
C PHE A 44 -20.31 11.76 -10.31
N GLY A 45 -21.01 11.47 -11.40
CA GLY A 45 -20.80 12.08 -12.71
C GLY A 45 -19.85 11.27 -13.61
N LYS A 46 -19.99 11.50 -14.93
CA LYS A 46 -19.29 10.73 -15.99
C LYS A 46 -17.76 10.80 -15.94
N LYS A 47 -17.20 11.84 -15.27
CA LYS A 47 -15.74 12.04 -15.17
C LYS A 47 -15.10 11.27 -14.03
N VAL A 48 -15.88 10.60 -13.16
CA VAL A 48 -15.35 9.82 -12.06
C VAL A 48 -14.46 8.69 -12.57
N LYS A 49 -13.36 8.46 -11.85
CA LYS A 49 -12.37 7.43 -12.17
C LYS A 49 -12.20 6.51 -10.98
N LEU A 50 -12.19 5.21 -11.21
CA LEU A 50 -11.94 4.19 -10.19
C LEU A 50 -10.48 3.76 -10.27
N TYR A 51 -9.67 4.21 -9.33
CA TYR A 51 -8.23 3.91 -9.27
C TYR A 51 -7.89 2.72 -8.38
N THR A 52 -8.77 2.41 -7.43
CA THR A 52 -8.53 1.36 -6.44
C THR A 52 -9.72 0.42 -6.40
N TYR A 53 -9.46 -0.87 -6.44
CA TYR A 53 -10.45 -1.90 -6.20
C TYR A 53 -10.16 -2.60 -4.86
N VAL A 54 -11.18 -2.68 -4.03
CA VAL A 54 -11.17 -3.42 -2.77
C VAL A 54 -12.16 -4.57 -2.92
N PRO A 55 -11.70 -5.82 -3.00
CA PRO A 55 -12.61 -6.94 -3.21
C PRO A 55 -13.44 -7.22 -1.96
N PRO A 56 -14.69 -7.64 -2.12
CA PRO A 56 -15.50 -8.15 -1.04
C PRO A 56 -14.79 -9.26 -0.28
N SER A 57 -14.90 -9.24 1.05
CA SER A 57 -14.20 -10.18 1.96
C SER A 57 -12.68 -10.24 1.78
N ASN A 58 -12.07 -9.23 1.18
CA ASN A 58 -10.66 -9.18 0.80
C ASN A 58 -10.20 -10.29 -0.18
N MET A 59 -11.08 -11.16 -0.62
CA MET A 59 -10.73 -12.33 -1.41
C MET A 59 -10.67 -12.01 -2.91
N MET A 60 -9.61 -12.46 -3.57
CA MET A 60 -9.44 -12.36 -5.00
C MET A 60 -8.67 -13.55 -5.56
N LYS A 61 -9.06 -13.99 -6.77
CA LYS A 61 -8.35 -14.95 -7.61
C LYS A 61 -8.01 -14.32 -8.96
N GLU A 62 -7.22 -15.00 -9.77
CA GLU A 62 -6.76 -14.50 -11.08
C GLU A 62 -7.90 -14.10 -12.01
N GLU A 63 -8.98 -14.88 -12.05
CA GLU A 63 -10.16 -14.57 -12.86
C GLU A 63 -10.80 -13.25 -12.46
N GLY A 64 -10.88 -12.96 -11.17
CA GLY A 64 -11.38 -11.69 -10.66
C GLY A 64 -10.46 -10.53 -11.01
N VAL A 65 -9.14 -10.71 -10.94
CA VAL A 65 -8.16 -9.70 -11.37
C VAL A 65 -8.37 -9.34 -12.83
N LYS A 66 -8.49 -10.33 -13.73
CA LYS A 66 -8.76 -10.11 -15.15
C LYS A 66 -10.03 -9.29 -15.36
N VAL A 67 -11.10 -9.70 -14.70
CA VAL A 67 -12.40 -8.99 -14.81
C VAL A 67 -12.30 -7.53 -14.41
N VAL A 68 -11.69 -7.21 -13.26
CA VAL A 68 -11.65 -5.81 -12.82
C VAL A 68 -10.69 -4.96 -13.65
N VAL A 69 -9.56 -5.51 -14.08
CA VAL A 69 -8.60 -4.79 -14.93
C VAL A 69 -9.19 -4.49 -16.31
N GLU A 70 -9.89 -5.43 -16.91
CA GLU A 70 -10.52 -5.26 -18.22
C GLU A 70 -11.70 -4.28 -18.19
N ASN A 71 -12.42 -4.18 -17.07
CA ASN A 71 -13.62 -3.36 -16.95
C ASN A 71 -13.41 -2.00 -16.28
N TYR A 72 -12.29 -1.80 -15.56
CA TYR A 72 -11.94 -0.53 -14.90
C TYR A 72 -10.68 0.06 -15.53
N PRO A 73 -10.77 0.84 -16.61
CA PRO A 73 -9.63 1.31 -17.42
C PRO A 73 -8.66 2.23 -16.64
N ASP A 74 -9.15 2.89 -15.59
CA ASP A 74 -8.34 3.78 -14.75
C ASP A 74 -7.73 3.06 -13.52
N LEU A 75 -8.00 1.76 -13.34
CA LEU A 75 -7.51 0.99 -12.20
C LEU A 75 -5.98 1.01 -12.10
N LYS A 76 -5.46 1.19 -10.90
CA LYS A 76 -4.03 1.21 -10.59
C LYS A 76 -3.67 0.33 -9.39
N THR A 77 -4.61 0.16 -8.47
CA THR A 77 -4.37 -0.50 -7.20
C THR A 77 -5.43 -1.56 -6.91
N ILE A 78 -5.00 -2.72 -6.48
CA ILE A 78 -5.86 -3.75 -5.90
C ILE A 78 -5.48 -3.92 -4.42
N SER A 79 -6.44 -3.70 -3.53
CA SER A 79 -6.26 -3.86 -2.09
C SER A 79 -6.89 -5.18 -1.64
N SER A 80 -6.16 -6.29 -1.80
CA SER A 80 -6.67 -7.64 -1.69
C SER A 80 -5.75 -8.57 -0.92
N VAL A 81 -6.33 -9.66 -0.43
CA VAL A 81 -5.65 -10.88 -0.06
C VAL A 81 -5.93 -11.91 -1.16
N PHE A 82 -4.89 -12.47 -1.73
CA PHE A 82 -5.06 -13.48 -2.78
C PHE A 82 -5.27 -14.86 -2.17
N TYR A 83 -6.26 -15.56 -2.70
CA TYR A 83 -6.48 -16.95 -2.33
C TYR A 83 -5.47 -17.82 -3.07
N GLY A 84 -4.70 -18.63 -2.34
CA GLY A 84 -3.75 -19.57 -2.92
C GLY A 84 -4.40 -20.64 -3.79
N THR A 85 -3.60 -21.52 -4.33
CA THR A 85 -4.08 -22.69 -5.07
C THR A 85 -4.88 -23.62 -4.15
N ASP A 86 -5.78 -24.40 -4.72
CA ASP A 86 -6.68 -25.30 -3.98
C ASP A 86 -5.95 -26.28 -3.03
N SER A 87 -4.65 -26.53 -3.26
CA SER A 87 -3.79 -27.35 -2.41
C SER A 87 -3.18 -26.62 -1.21
N GLU A 88 -3.13 -25.29 -1.23
CA GLU A 88 -2.42 -24.53 -0.21
C GLU A 88 -3.34 -23.95 0.87
N GLY A 89 -4.62 -23.70 0.55
CA GLY A 89 -5.64 -23.23 1.49
C GLY A 89 -5.31 -21.94 2.24
N VAL A 90 -4.29 -21.20 1.79
CA VAL A 90 -3.70 -20.07 2.51
C VAL A 90 -4.00 -18.78 1.77
N TYR A 91 -4.39 -17.76 2.52
CA TYR A 91 -4.45 -16.40 2.01
C TYR A 91 -3.04 -15.82 1.89
N VAL A 92 -2.69 -15.36 0.71
CA VAL A 92 -1.41 -14.70 0.45
C VAL A 92 -1.63 -13.20 0.31
N GLN A 93 -1.00 -12.42 1.19
CA GLN A 93 -0.92 -10.98 1.03
C GLN A 93 0.29 -10.66 0.17
N GLU A 94 0.05 -10.17 -1.04
CA GLU A 94 1.12 -9.73 -1.93
C GLU A 94 1.19 -8.21 -1.95
N VAL A 95 2.38 -7.67 -1.69
CA VAL A 95 2.70 -6.25 -1.91
C VAL A 95 3.62 -6.17 -3.12
N GLY A 96 3.28 -5.35 -4.10
CA GLY A 96 4.10 -5.21 -5.29
C GLY A 96 3.28 -5.21 -6.59
N ARG A 97 3.97 -5.24 -7.72
CA ARG A 97 3.33 -5.32 -9.03
C ARG A 97 2.52 -6.60 -9.17
N ASN A 98 1.32 -6.49 -9.68
CA ASN A 98 0.49 -7.66 -9.95
C ASN A 98 1.16 -8.55 -11.01
N LYS A 99 1.22 -9.85 -10.75
CA LYS A 99 1.92 -10.82 -11.63
C LYS A 99 1.33 -10.91 -13.03
N LEU A 100 -0.01 -10.77 -13.14
CA LEU A 100 -0.70 -10.83 -14.43
C LEU A 100 -0.73 -9.48 -15.16
N PHE A 101 -0.80 -8.40 -14.40
CA PHE A 101 -0.94 -7.04 -14.91
C PHE A 101 0.07 -6.11 -14.22
N PRO A 102 1.33 -6.04 -14.69
CA PRO A 102 2.39 -5.27 -14.03
C PRO A 102 2.14 -3.77 -13.87
N ASN A 103 1.15 -3.23 -14.59
CA ASN A 103 0.69 -1.84 -14.44
C ASN A 103 -0.29 -1.64 -13.29
N ILE A 104 -0.69 -2.71 -12.62
CA ILE A 104 -1.51 -2.73 -11.40
C ILE A 104 -0.61 -3.08 -10.23
N TYR A 105 -0.83 -2.44 -9.09
CA TYR A 105 -0.08 -2.67 -7.87
C TYR A 105 -0.97 -3.30 -6.80
N ASN A 106 -0.50 -4.35 -6.19
CA ASN A 106 -1.14 -4.99 -5.04
C ASN A 106 -0.74 -4.23 -3.78
N LEU A 107 -1.71 -3.63 -3.11
CA LEU A 107 -1.51 -2.83 -1.91
C LEU A 107 -2.54 -3.24 -0.85
N PRO A 108 -2.33 -4.37 -0.16
CA PRO A 108 -3.27 -4.89 0.82
C PRO A 108 -3.40 -3.99 2.05
N ARG A 109 -4.49 -4.17 2.77
CA ARG A 109 -4.76 -3.51 4.05
C ARG A 109 -4.27 -4.42 5.17
N PHE A 110 -3.60 -3.85 6.18
CA PHE A 110 -2.97 -4.62 7.25
C PHE A 110 -3.74 -4.58 8.56
N SER A 111 -4.69 -3.68 8.68
CA SER A 111 -5.46 -3.51 9.91
C SER A 111 -6.88 -3.05 9.64
N SER A 112 -7.78 -3.22 10.61
CA SER A 112 -9.19 -2.87 10.46
C SER A 112 -9.87 -2.52 11.78
N GLY A 113 -11.04 -1.88 11.66
CA GLY A 113 -11.92 -1.59 12.80
C GLY A 113 -11.54 -0.33 13.57
N PHE A 114 -12.13 -0.16 14.73
CA PHE A 114 -12.02 1.05 15.54
C PHE A 114 -11.23 0.83 16.84
N TYR A 115 -10.77 -0.37 17.09
CA TYR A 115 -10.18 -0.72 18.40
C TYR A 115 -8.73 -0.30 18.52
N TYR A 116 -8.33 0.00 19.76
CA TYR A 116 -6.94 0.09 20.17
C TYR A 116 -6.60 -1.14 21.00
N ASP A 117 -5.77 -2.02 20.45
CA ASP A 117 -5.16 -3.13 21.20
C ASP A 117 -3.69 -3.31 20.82
N SER A 118 -2.97 -4.08 21.64
CA SER A 118 -1.52 -4.27 21.48
C SER A 118 -1.17 -5.08 20.24
N ASP A 119 -1.97 -6.06 19.88
CA ASP A 119 -1.71 -6.97 18.77
C ASP A 119 -1.94 -6.25 17.45
N GLU A 120 -3.01 -5.42 17.37
CA GLU A 120 -3.25 -4.58 16.21
C GLU A 120 -2.13 -3.55 16.01
N MET A 121 -1.69 -2.88 17.09
CA MET A 121 -0.56 -1.95 17.02
C MET A 121 0.74 -2.66 16.61
N TRP A 122 0.97 -3.88 17.09
CA TRP A 122 2.10 -4.70 16.65
C TRP A 122 2.04 -4.97 15.15
N ASN A 123 0.88 -5.38 14.63
CA ASN A 123 0.66 -5.63 13.21
C ASN A 123 0.90 -4.37 12.36
N ILE A 124 0.37 -3.23 12.80
CA ILE A 124 0.54 -1.93 12.13
C ILE A 124 2.03 -1.57 12.01
N PHE A 125 2.77 -1.62 13.13
CA PHE A 125 4.19 -1.24 13.12
C PHE A 125 5.06 -2.22 12.33
N ASN A 126 4.77 -3.52 12.38
CA ASN A 126 5.49 -4.51 11.58
C ASN A 126 5.22 -4.32 10.08
N ALA A 127 3.96 -4.14 9.68
CA ALA A 127 3.61 -3.90 8.30
C ALA A 127 4.29 -2.62 7.79
N PHE A 128 4.28 -1.55 8.58
CA PHE A 128 4.98 -0.32 8.24
C PHE A 128 6.51 -0.51 8.14
N ALA A 129 7.12 -1.23 9.06
CA ALA A 129 8.57 -1.48 9.04
C ALA A 129 9.01 -2.32 7.83
N ILE A 130 8.19 -3.26 7.39
CA ILE A 130 8.49 -4.15 6.26
C ILE A 130 8.18 -3.48 4.92
N TYR A 131 7.04 -2.82 4.82
CA TYR A 131 6.51 -2.33 3.54
C TYR A 131 6.55 -0.82 3.38
N GLY A 132 6.84 -0.06 4.43
CA GLY A 132 6.91 1.40 4.37
C GLY A 132 5.54 2.11 4.29
N TYR A 133 4.44 1.41 4.49
CA TYR A 133 3.10 2.00 4.54
C TYR A 133 2.20 1.30 5.54
N TRP A 134 1.16 2.02 5.95
CA TRP A 134 0.04 1.49 6.70
C TRP A 134 -1.25 1.77 5.95
N SER A 135 -2.03 0.73 5.72
CA SER A 135 -3.37 0.81 5.13
C SER A 135 -4.37 0.16 6.07
N HIS A 136 -5.35 0.95 6.48
CA HIS A 136 -6.38 0.58 7.44
C HIS A 136 -7.77 0.71 6.83
N PHE A 137 -8.73 -0.06 7.30
CA PHE A 137 -10.11 0.10 6.88
C PHE A 137 -11.09 0.01 8.04
N VAL A 138 -12.17 0.73 7.90
CA VAL A 138 -13.32 0.69 8.80
C VAL A 138 -14.58 0.46 7.99
N HIS A 139 -15.53 -0.25 8.56
CA HIS A 139 -16.86 -0.36 8.00
C HIS A 139 -17.81 0.53 8.79
N PRO A 140 -18.60 1.40 8.14
CA PRO A 140 -19.59 2.23 8.86
C PRO A 140 -20.61 1.40 9.65
N ASP A 141 -20.95 0.20 9.20
CA ASP A 141 -21.84 -0.73 9.86
C ASP A 141 -21.20 -1.49 11.05
N ASP A 142 -19.88 -1.36 11.27
CA ASP A 142 -19.25 -1.85 12.50
C ASP A 142 -19.87 -1.21 13.75
N LEU A 143 -20.39 0.01 13.61
CA LEU A 143 -21.05 0.73 14.71
C LEU A 143 -22.36 0.07 15.20
N ILE A 144 -23.05 -0.61 14.30
CA ILE A 144 -24.34 -1.26 14.58
C ILE A 144 -24.25 -2.78 14.75
N SER A 145 -23.10 -3.37 14.40
CA SER A 145 -22.83 -4.79 14.60
C SER A 145 -22.30 -5.01 16.02
N THR A 146 -23.05 -5.71 16.86
CA THR A 146 -22.66 -5.98 18.26
C THR A 146 -21.33 -6.73 18.38
N ASP A 147 -21.06 -7.65 17.47
CA ASP A 147 -19.81 -8.41 17.44
C ASP A 147 -18.63 -7.51 17.09
N ARG A 148 -18.77 -6.70 16.05
CA ARG A 148 -17.70 -5.82 15.55
C ARG A 148 -17.53 -4.55 16.38
N SER A 149 -18.59 -4.04 17.00
CA SER A 149 -18.51 -2.92 17.95
C SER A 149 -18.11 -3.36 19.36
N GLN A 150 -18.11 -4.69 19.67
CA GLN A 150 -17.94 -5.21 21.03
C GLN A 150 -18.94 -4.57 22.02
N ASN A 151 -20.14 -4.28 21.57
CA ASN A 151 -21.18 -3.55 22.31
C ASN A 151 -20.76 -2.14 22.78
N LYS A 152 -19.74 -1.54 22.16
CA LYS A 152 -19.30 -0.16 22.43
C LYS A 152 -20.15 0.84 21.66
N THR A 153 -20.31 2.03 22.25
CA THR A 153 -20.93 3.16 21.56
C THR A 153 -19.96 3.81 20.57
N TRP A 154 -20.48 4.64 19.68
CA TRP A 154 -19.63 5.42 18.76
C TRP A 154 -18.59 6.27 19.51
N GLU A 155 -18.99 6.91 20.60
CA GLU A 155 -18.09 7.75 21.39
C GLU A 155 -16.92 6.96 21.97
N GLN A 156 -17.20 5.71 22.42
CA GLN A 156 -16.15 4.81 22.93
C GLN A 156 -15.22 4.33 21.79
N LEU A 157 -15.78 3.90 20.67
CA LEU A 157 -15.02 3.46 19.50
C LEU A 157 -14.18 4.60 18.91
N LYS A 158 -14.74 5.80 18.86
CA LYS A 158 -14.02 7.00 18.41
C LYS A 158 -12.78 7.29 19.24
N ILE A 159 -12.89 7.22 20.56
CA ILE A 159 -11.77 7.42 21.49
C ILE A 159 -10.67 6.39 21.24
N GLU A 160 -11.02 5.12 21.06
CA GLU A 160 -10.05 4.07 20.78
C GLU A 160 -9.37 4.26 19.42
N PHE A 161 -10.13 4.63 18.39
CA PHE A 161 -9.58 4.89 17.06
C PHE A 161 -8.68 6.14 17.05
N GLU A 162 -9.07 7.21 17.72
CA GLU A 162 -8.21 8.39 17.92
C GLU A 162 -6.92 8.03 18.63
N LYS A 163 -6.97 7.14 19.63
CA LYS A 163 -5.77 6.64 20.32
C LYS A 163 -4.86 5.85 19.39
N THR A 164 -5.42 5.01 18.50
CA THR A 164 -4.65 4.29 17.47
C THR A 164 -3.90 5.27 16.58
N LEU A 165 -4.61 6.26 16.03
CA LEU A 165 -4.03 7.27 15.14
C LEU A 165 -2.96 8.11 15.85
N THR A 166 -3.25 8.63 17.04
CA THR A 166 -2.32 9.43 17.83
C THR A 166 -1.05 8.65 18.17
N THR A 167 -1.20 7.38 18.60
CA THR A 167 -0.05 6.52 18.91
C THR A 167 0.83 6.31 17.66
N PHE A 168 0.21 6.12 16.50
CA PHE A 168 0.94 5.96 15.24
C PHE A 168 1.69 7.24 14.86
N GLU A 169 1.02 8.40 14.92
CA GLU A 169 1.62 9.72 14.62
C GLU A 169 2.76 10.07 15.58
N GLU A 170 2.61 9.81 16.88
CA GLU A 170 3.66 10.05 17.88
C GLU A 170 4.91 9.21 17.65
N LYS A 171 4.73 7.94 17.25
CA LYS A 171 5.85 7.01 17.00
C LYS A 171 6.50 7.22 15.64
N LEU A 172 5.75 7.67 14.65
CA LEU A 172 6.17 7.84 13.27
C LEU A 172 5.81 9.24 12.73
N PRO A 173 6.32 10.31 13.32
CA PRO A 173 5.92 11.70 13.01
C PRO A 173 6.29 12.17 11.59
N PHE A 174 7.01 11.36 10.83
CA PHE A 174 7.41 11.61 9.44
C PHE A 174 6.46 11.00 8.42
N VAL A 175 5.45 10.25 8.86
CA VAL A 175 4.48 9.62 7.95
C VAL A 175 3.46 10.65 7.48
N ASN A 176 3.15 10.59 6.19
CA ASN A 176 2.17 11.48 5.58
C ASN A 176 0.97 10.68 5.05
N PRO A 177 -0.27 11.16 5.27
CA PRO A 177 -1.46 10.53 4.68
C PRO A 177 -1.42 10.63 3.16
N MET A 178 -1.80 9.54 2.47
CA MET A 178 -1.72 9.47 1.03
C MET A 178 -2.86 8.61 0.47
N ARG A 179 -3.34 8.94 -0.74
CA ARG A 179 -4.26 8.05 -1.44
C ARG A 179 -3.51 6.82 -1.94
N SER A 180 -4.17 5.66 -1.96
CA SER A 180 -3.56 4.41 -2.45
C SER A 180 -3.01 4.51 -3.88
N VAL A 181 -3.67 5.27 -4.77
CA VAL A 181 -3.17 5.50 -6.14
C VAL A 181 -1.86 6.31 -6.18
N ASP A 182 -1.69 7.27 -5.27
CA ASP A 182 -0.47 8.08 -5.21
C ASP A 182 0.68 7.27 -4.58
N MET A 183 0.38 6.42 -3.59
CA MET A 183 1.31 5.43 -3.05
C MET A 183 1.76 4.44 -4.13
N THR A 184 0.82 3.88 -4.88
CA THR A 184 1.13 3.00 -6.02
C THR A 184 2.11 3.65 -7.00
N LYS A 185 1.88 4.90 -7.38
CA LYS A 185 2.80 5.62 -8.27
C LYS A 185 4.20 5.76 -7.67
N LYS A 186 4.30 6.08 -6.39
CA LYS A 186 5.59 6.18 -5.69
C LYS A 186 6.33 4.85 -5.68
N TYR A 187 5.67 3.75 -5.33
CA TYR A 187 6.29 2.44 -5.34
C TYR A 187 6.76 2.02 -6.73
N MET A 188 5.91 2.15 -7.75
CA MET A 188 6.29 1.84 -9.12
C MET A 188 7.48 2.67 -9.59
N ASN A 189 7.52 3.96 -9.24
CA ASN A 189 8.66 4.81 -9.57
C ASN A 189 9.95 4.33 -8.88
N ILE A 190 9.87 4.01 -7.58
CA ILE A 190 11.04 3.53 -6.82
C ILE A 190 11.54 2.17 -7.35
N GLU A 191 10.64 1.26 -7.67
CA GLU A 191 10.98 -0.05 -8.23
C GLU A 191 11.64 0.03 -9.61
N ASP A 192 11.30 1.06 -10.41
CA ASP A 192 11.87 1.26 -11.74
C ASP A 192 13.25 1.96 -11.70
N LEU A 193 13.67 2.51 -10.55
CA LEU A 193 14.96 3.21 -10.44
C LEU A 193 16.14 2.25 -10.59
N GLU A 194 17.11 2.65 -11.39
CA GLU A 194 18.43 2.04 -11.42
C GLU A 194 19.45 3.07 -10.91
N ILE A 195 20.05 2.80 -9.74
CA ILE A 195 20.96 3.74 -9.09
C ILE A 195 22.39 3.23 -9.24
N TYR A 196 23.25 4.08 -9.77
CA TYR A 196 24.69 3.85 -9.92
C TYR A 196 25.43 4.82 -9.02
N SER A 197 26.49 4.37 -8.36
CA SER A 197 27.34 5.27 -7.58
C SER A 197 28.82 4.95 -7.77
N GLU A 198 29.63 6.00 -7.81
CA GLU A 198 31.08 5.91 -7.88
C GLU A 198 31.70 6.89 -6.90
N LYS A 199 32.63 6.42 -6.06
CA LYS A 199 33.44 7.29 -5.19
C LYS A 199 34.70 7.73 -5.94
N ARG A 200 34.89 9.04 -6.06
CA ARG A 200 36.07 9.68 -6.64
C ARG A 200 36.66 10.64 -5.62
N ASN A 201 37.79 10.29 -5.03
CA ASN A 201 38.39 11.09 -3.96
C ASN A 201 37.41 11.39 -2.81
N ASN A 202 37.08 12.66 -2.60
CA ASN A 202 36.14 13.16 -1.61
C ASN A 202 34.74 13.42 -2.18
N GLU A 203 34.40 12.79 -3.29
CA GLU A 203 33.10 12.92 -3.93
C GLU A 203 32.47 11.55 -4.15
N ILE A 204 31.14 11.48 -4.01
CA ILE A 204 30.34 10.36 -4.48
C ILE A 204 29.46 10.87 -5.60
N HIS A 205 29.68 10.35 -6.79
CA HIS A 205 28.85 10.62 -7.96
C HIS A 205 27.72 9.59 -8.00
N ILE A 206 26.50 10.03 -8.09
CA ILE A 206 25.29 9.18 -8.17
C ILE A 206 24.56 9.52 -9.45
N GLY A 207 24.35 8.51 -10.30
CA GLY A 207 23.50 8.58 -11.48
C GLY A 207 22.26 7.70 -11.31
N ILE A 208 21.10 8.19 -11.75
CA ILE A 208 19.82 7.54 -11.55
C ILE A 208 19.08 7.45 -12.88
N LYS A 209 18.92 6.24 -13.39
CA LYS A 209 18.05 6.01 -14.55
C LYS A 209 16.59 5.90 -14.11
N ASN A 210 15.71 6.20 -15.05
CA ASN A 210 14.27 6.20 -14.86
C ASN A 210 13.77 7.16 -13.76
N PHE A 211 14.55 8.18 -13.45
CA PHE A 211 14.15 9.25 -12.54
C PHE A 211 12.91 9.97 -13.08
N ARG A 212 11.85 10.05 -12.27
CA ARG A 212 10.56 10.67 -12.66
C ARG A 212 10.08 11.73 -11.69
N ASP A 213 10.46 11.59 -10.42
CA ASP A 213 10.01 12.46 -9.34
C ASP A 213 11.00 12.41 -8.19
N ASN A 214 10.97 13.41 -7.33
CA ASN A 214 11.80 13.48 -6.14
C ASN A 214 11.51 12.29 -5.22
N PHE A 215 12.56 11.76 -4.62
CA PHE A 215 12.43 10.71 -3.62
C PHE A 215 13.49 10.84 -2.52
N GLU A 216 13.19 10.27 -1.38
CA GLU A 216 14.11 10.20 -0.25
C GLU A 216 14.77 8.82 -0.19
N THR A 217 16.04 8.79 0.12
CA THR A 217 16.80 7.55 0.34
C THR A 217 17.79 7.70 1.48
N LEU A 218 18.26 6.56 1.98
CA LEU A 218 19.28 6.52 3.01
C LEU A 218 20.65 6.23 2.39
N ILE A 219 21.63 7.02 2.77
CA ILE A 219 23.04 6.76 2.43
C ILE A 219 23.84 6.54 3.71
N ARG A 220 24.58 5.44 3.74
CA ARG A 220 25.53 5.17 4.79
C ARG A 220 26.96 5.50 4.35
N ILE A 221 27.61 6.36 5.08
CA ILE A 221 29.02 6.68 4.91
C ILE A 221 29.81 5.94 5.99
N ASN A 222 30.69 5.03 5.58
CA ASN A 222 31.58 4.30 6.48
C ASN A 222 32.88 5.08 6.71
N GLY A 223 33.45 4.94 7.90
CA GLY A 223 34.65 5.66 8.30
C GLY A 223 34.36 7.01 8.96
N ASN A 224 35.33 7.92 8.88
CA ASN A 224 35.28 9.23 9.54
C ASN A 224 34.68 10.33 8.65
N ASP A 225 34.55 10.07 7.36
CA ASP A 225 33.99 11.03 6.42
C ASP A 225 32.55 11.43 6.80
N LYS A 226 32.20 12.66 6.48
CA LYS A 226 30.82 13.18 6.60
C LYS A 226 30.42 13.92 5.34
N ILE A 227 29.12 13.99 5.07
CA ILE A 227 28.60 14.80 3.99
C ILE A 227 28.76 16.28 4.36
N LYS A 228 29.44 17.04 3.52
CA LYS A 228 29.59 18.51 3.65
C LYS A 228 28.56 19.25 2.81
N ASN A 229 28.29 18.73 1.63
CA ASN A 229 27.38 19.36 0.68
C ASN A 229 26.86 18.32 -0.30
N ILE A 230 25.81 18.68 -1.03
CA ILE A 230 25.20 17.92 -2.14
C ILE A 230 24.91 18.89 -3.27
N SER A 231 25.13 18.47 -4.52
CA SER A 231 24.95 19.34 -5.70
C SER A 231 23.49 19.68 -6.00
N SER A 232 22.56 18.85 -5.59
CA SER A 232 21.09 19.05 -5.73
C SER A 232 20.32 18.29 -4.68
N GLY A 233 19.24 18.86 -4.18
CA GLY A 233 18.44 18.31 -3.11
C GLY A 233 18.91 18.73 -1.71
N SER A 234 18.60 17.93 -0.71
CA SER A 234 18.95 18.19 0.69
C SER A 234 19.40 16.91 1.40
N PHE A 235 20.11 17.07 2.51
CA PHE A 235 20.50 15.94 3.35
C PHE A 235 20.40 16.28 4.84
N LYS A 236 20.19 15.23 5.65
CA LYS A 236 20.16 15.32 7.11
C LYS A 236 20.82 14.08 7.69
N GLU A 237 21.80 14.28 8.60
CA GLU A 237 22.33 13.19 9.41
C GLU A 237 21.24 12.70 10.39
N ILE A 238 20.91 11.41 10.35
CA ILE A 238 19.86 10.83 11.18
C ILE A 238 20.42 9.85 12.22
N TYR A 239 21.61 9.32 11.97
CA TYR A 239 22.26 8.40 12.89
C TYR A 239 23.78 8.44 12.71
N SER A 240 24.52 8.34 13.82
CA SER A 240 25.98 8.33 13.83
C SER A 240 26.53 7.33 14.83
N THR A 241 27.56 6.62 14.43
CA THR A 241 28.40 5.77 15.27
C THR A 241 29.87 6.19 15.16
N ARG A 242 30.76 5.51 15.87
CA ARG A 242 32.21 5.74 15.73
C ARG A 242 32.74 5.39 14.33
N SER A 243 32.08 4.49 13.61
CA SER A 243 32.56 3.92 12.35
C SER A 243 31.66 4.20 11.14
N SER A 244 30.54 4.85 11.31
CA SER A 244 29.63 5.17 10.20
C SER A 244 28.60 6.22 10.55
N LYS A 245 28.11 6.93 9.53
CA LYS A 245 27.00 7.88 9.63
C LYS A 245 25.94 7.52 8.59
N ILE A 246 24.66 7.72 8.96
CA ILE A 246 23.53 7.50 8.06
C ILE A 246 22.86 8.85 7.81
N TYR A 247 22.65 9.16 6.56
CA TYR A 247 22.01 10.38 6.10
C TYR A 247 20.71 10.04 5.37
N LEU A 248 19.65 10.77 5.67
CA LEU A 248 18.48 10.88 4.82
C LEU A 248 18.79 11.91 3.75
N ILE A 249 18.63 11.57 2.48
CA ILE A 249 18.90 12.43 1.34
C ILE A 249 17.63 12.54 0.50
N ASN A 250 17.22 13.78 0.23
CA ASN A 250 16.19 14.07 -0.76
C ASN A 250 16.87 14.29 -2.12
N ILE A 251 16.53 13.44 -3.08
CA ILE A 251 17.08 13.44 -4.44
C ILE A 251 16.09 14.14 -5.36
N GLU A 252 16.55 15.21 -6.02
CA GLU A 252 15.74 16.06 -6.88
C GLU A 252 16.16 16.05 -8.37
N LYS A 253 17.25 15.35 -8.69
CA LYS A 253 17.77 15.21 -10.06
C LYS A 253 18.33 13.82 -10.30
N GLU A 254 18.42 13.46 -11.55
CA GLU A 254 19.00 12.19 -12.01
C GLU A 254 20.50 12.05 -11.78
N ASP A 255 21.23 13.17 -11.74
CA ASP A 255 22.67 13.21 -11.47
C ASP A 255 22.96 14.11 -10.28
N ILE A 256 23.60 13.57 -9.27
CA ILE A 256 24.01 14.30 -8.06
C ILE A 256 25.44 13.97 -7.64
N ILE A 257 26.08 14.93 -7.02
CA ILE A 257 27.40 14.78 -6.41
C ILE A 257 27.29 15.07 -4.91
N ILE A 258 27.76 14.16 -4.10
CA ILE A 258 27.88 14.30 -2.64
C ILE A 258 29.34 14.60 -2.32
N TYR A 259 29.58 15.74 -1.69
CA TYR A 259 30.91 16.18 -1.26
C TYR A 259 31.17 15.72 0.17
N LEU A 260 32.27 14.98 0.36
CA LEU A 260 32.70 14.45 1.64
C LEU A 260 33.79 15.31 2.28
N GLY A 261 33.92 15.17 3.62
CA GLY A 261 35.02 15.73 4.32
C GLY A 261 35.16 15.16 5.71
N GLY A 262 36.37 15.09 6.19
CA GLY A 262 36.71 14.67 7.55
C GLY A 262 36.46 15.73 8.62
#